data_939b676c01a2352576d6b58704f10c93
#
_entry.id   939b676c01a2352576d6b58704f10c93
#
_cell.length_a   1.000
_cell.length_b   1.000
_cell.length_c   1.000
_cell.angle_alpha   90.00
_cell.angle_beta   90.00
_cell.angle_gamma   90.00
#
_symmetry.space_group_name_H-M   'P 1'
#
loop_
_entity.id
_entity.type
_entity.pdbx_description
1 polymer ?
#
loop_
_entity_poly.entity_id
_entity_poly.type
_entity_poly.pdbx_seq_one_letter_code
_entity_poly.pdbx_strand_id
1 'polypeptide(L)'
;TNTQPPPSFVKAIPIRSSLNANTTNYRSNPENVELQKQTYSGLTPYVSKRSGEDLFIEVQRILESLGMEIIDSDLDSLRLEAVATSFWFGFKDDVLVQIREYEDASLAEIRSVSRVGVSDLGANAARIYRILDELKKIDA
;
A
#
# COMPACT_ATOMS: atom_id res chain seq x y z
N THR A 1 2.34 1.89 -6.34
CA THR A 1 1.43 0.74 -6.30
C THR A 1 2.04 -0.49 -6.95
N ASN A 2 1.65 -1.67 -6.50
CA ASN A 2 2.08 -2.95 -7.07
C ASN A 2 1.08 -3.53 -8.09
N THR A 3 -0.04 -2.85 -8.29
CA THR A 3 -1.08 -3.24 -9.24
C THR A 3 -1.53 -2.07 -10.13
N GLN A 4 -2.11 -2.40 -11.29
CA GLN A 4 -2.68 -1.44 -12.22
C GLN A 4 -4.06 -1.95 -12.70
N PRO A 5 -5.17 -1.22 -12.44
CA PRO A 5 -5.22 0.03 -11.68
C PRO A 5 -4.98 -0.19 -10.18
N PRO A 6 -4.55 0.85 -9.42
CA PRO A 6 -4.36 0.72 -7.98
C PRO A 6 -5.70 0.70 -7.23
N PRO A 7 -5.74 0.11 -6.02
CA PRO A 7 -6.92 0.17 -5.17
C PRO A 7 -7.21 1.61 -4.69
N SER A 8 -8.45 1.88 -4.28
CA SER A 8 -8.90 3.20 -3.87
C SER A 8 -8.93 3.35 -2.35
N PHE A 9 -8.46 4.51 -1.86
CA PHE A 9 -8.57 4.88 -0.45
C PHE A 9 -10.01 5.18 -0.05
N VAL A 10 -10.35 4.97 1.21
CA VAL A 10 -11.67 5.28 1.80
C VAL A 10 -11.51 6.21 3.00
N LYS A 11 -10.81 5.79 4.05
CA LYS A 11 -10.66 6.58 5.29
C LYS A 11 -9.63 7.71 5.18
N ALA A 12 -8.61 7.52 4.38
CA ALA A 12 -7.60 8.56 4.18
C ALA A 12 -8.14 9.79 3.43
N ILE A 13 -9.15 9.63 2.56
CA ILE A 13 -9.70 10.72 1.75
C ILE A 13 -10.21 11.90 2.60
N PRO A 14 -11.11 11.70 3.60
CA PRO A 14 -11.57 12.80 4.44
C PRO A 14 -10.43 13.49 5.22
N ILE A 15 -9.46 12.71 5.71
CA ILE A 15 -8.31 13.23 6.43
C ILE A 15 -7.46 14.11 5.51
N ARG A 16 -7.21 13.64 4.30
CA ARG A 16 -6.43 14.37 3.29
C ARG A 16 -7.11 15.67 2.87
N SER A 17 -8.41 15.66 2.68
CA SER A 17 -9.19 16.84 2.32
C SER A 17 -9.13 17.92 3.39
N SER A 18 -9.18 17.56 4.67
CA SER A 18 -9.07 18.50 5.79
C SER A 18 -7.68 19.14 5.92
N LEU A 19 -6.64 18.49 5.38
CA LEU A 19 -5.25 18.92 5.45
C LEU A 19 -4.71 19.54 4.15
N ASN A 20 -5.56 19.78 3.14
CA ASN A 20 -5.15 20.19 1.79
C ASN A 20 -4.03 19.30 1.21
N ALA A 21 -4.11 18.00 1.47
CA ALA A 21 -3.12 17.06 0.99
C ALA A 21 -3.24 16.79 -0.52
N ASN A 22 -2.20 16.17 -1.09
CA ASN A 22 -2.20 15.75 -2.49
C ASN A 22 -3.40 14.85 -2.80
N THR A 23 -3.93 14.93 -4.03
CA THR A 23 -5.04 14.08 -4.47
C THR A 23 -4.67 12.60 -4.45
N THR A 24 -5.63 11.76 -4.08
CA THR A 24 -5.54 10.30 -4.21
C THR A 24 -6.11 9.79 -5.54
N ASN A 25 -6.67 10.68 -6.36
CA ASN A 25 -7.19 10.30 -7.67
C ASN A 25 -6.05 9.74 -8.52
N TYR A 26 -6.26 8.52 -9.01
CA TYR A 26 -5.28 7.89 -9.89
C TYR A 26 -5.30 8.57 -11.25
N ARG A 27 -4.15 9.15 -11.62
CA ARG A 27 -3.94 9.68 -12.96
C ARG A 27 -3.05 8.70 -13.71
N SER A 28 -3.65 7.93 -14.60
CA SER A 28 -2.89 7.07 -15.50
C SER A 28 -2.22 7.94 -16.56
N ASN A 29 -1.00 8.40 -16.28
CA ASN A 29 -0.13 8.88 -17.32
C ASN A 29 0.67 7.69 -17.84
N PRO A 30 0.55 7.32 -19.14
CA PRO A 30 1.26 6.17 -19.69
C PRO A 30 2.78 6.23 -19.48
N GLU A 31 3.37 7.42 -19.52
CA GLU A 31 4.80 7.63 -19.26
C GLU A 31 5.19 7.29 -17.82
N ASN A 32 4.36 7.70 -16.84
CA ASN A 32 4.61 7.40 -15.43
C ASN A 32 4.44 5.92 -15.12
N VAL A 33 3.48 5.26 -15.74
CA VAL A 33 3.26 3.81 -15.59
C VAL A 33 4.45 3.03 -16.15
N GLU A 34 4.91 3.40 -17.34
CA GLU A 34 6.06 2.77 -17.97
C GLU A 34 7.35 3.01 -17.19
N LEU A 35 7.58 4.24 -16.71
CA LEU A 35 8.72 4.58 -15.86
C LEU A 35 8.70 3.78 -14.55
N GLN A 36 7.53 3.64 -13.92
CA GLN A 36 7.39 2.83 -12.72
C GLN A 36 7.71 1.36 -12.98
N LYS A 37 7.25 0.78 -14.08
CA LYS A 37 7.55 -0.61 -14.47
C LYS A 37 9.03 -0.82 -14.75
N GLN A 38 9.67 0.11 -15.44
CA GLN A 38 11.10 0.02 -15.79
C GLN A 38 12.00 0.20 -14.56
N THR A 39 11.68 1.19 -13.71
CA THR A 39 12.50 1.55 -12.56
C THR A 39 12.26 0.64 -11.37
N TYR A 40 11.04 0.13 -11.19
CA TYR A 40 10.61 -0.67 -10.05
C TYR A 40 9.96 -1.98 -10.49
N SER A 41 10.70 -2.77 -11.24
CA SER A 41 10.22 -4.04 -11.82
C SER A 41 9.80 -5.10 -10.79
N GLY A 42 10.24 -4.97 -9.54
CA GLY A 42 9.84 -5.86 -8.43
C GLY A 42 8.51 -5.51 -7.77
N LEU A 43 7.84 -4.41 -8.18
CA LEU A 43 6.52 -4.04 -7.68
C LEU A 43 5.43 -4.82 -8.43
N THR A 44 5.34 -6.10 -8.14
CA THR A 44 4.32 -7.00 -8.70
C THR A 44 3.25 -7.33 -7.67
N PRO A 45 2.05 -7.73 -8.08
CA PRO A 45 1.04 -8.26 -7.16
C PRO A 45 1.63 -9.41 -6.33
N TYR A 46 1.37 -9.38 -5.02
CA TYR A 46 1.83 -10.45 -4.13
C TYR A 46 0.77 -11.53 -4.02
N VAL A 47 1.15 -12.75 -4.31
CA VAL A 47 0.27 -13.92 -4.24
C VAL A 47 0.71 -14.82 -3.08
N SER A 48 -0.21 -15.12 -2.17
CA SER A 48 0.00 -16.02 -1.04
C SER A 48 -0.93 -17.24 -1.15
N LYS A 49 -0.50 -18.37 -0.63
CA LYS A 49 -1.35 -19.57 -0.47
C LYS A 49 -2.23 -19.51 0.78
N ARG A 50 -2.07 -18.47 1.60
CA ARG A 50 -2.91 -18.26 2.79
C ARG A 50 -4.32 -17.85 2.39
N SER A 51 -5.28 -18.08 3.30
CA SER A 51 -6.62 -17.50 3.17
C SER A 51 -6.53 -15.96 3.20
N GLY A 52 -7.55 -15.28 2.69
CA GLY A 52 -7.60 -13.81 2.77
C GLY A 52 -7.56 -13.30 4.19
N GLU A 53 -8.25 -13.97 5.12
CA GLU A 53 -8.24 -13.62 6.55
C GLU A 53 -6.86 -13.78 7.18
N ASP A 54 -6.20 -14.91 6.96
CA ASP A 54 -4.84 -15.14 7.48
C ASP A 54 -3.85 -14.12 6.91
N LEU A 55 -3.92 -13.87 5.62
CA LEU A 55 -3.07 -12.87 4.97
C LEU A 55 -3.35 -11.46 5.51
N PHE A 56 -4.61 -11.11 5.76
CA PHE A 56 -5.01 -9.84 6.35
C PHE A 56 -4.38 -9.62 7.73
N ILE A 57 -4.44 -10.62 8.59
CA ILE A 57 -3.85 -10.56 9.94
C ILE A 57 -2.34 -10.37 9.86
N GLU A 58 -1.66 -11.10 8.98
CA GLU A 58 -0.21 -10.97 8.80
C GLU A 58 0.17 -9.61 8.22
N VAL A 59 -0.57 -9.10 7.25
CA VAL A 59 -0.34 -7.76 6.68
C VAL A 59 -0.48 -6.69 7.77
N GLN A 60 -1.52 -6.76 8.60
CA GLN A 60 -1.69 -5.80 9.70
C GLN A 60 -0.49 -5.82 10.65
N ARG A 61 -0.03 -7.00 11.04
CA ARG A 61 1.18 -7.16 11.87
C ARG A 61 2.42 -6.54 11.22
N ILE A 62 2.60 -6.77 9.93
CA ILE A 62 3.73 -6.21 9.18
C ILE A 62 3.68 -4.69 9.19
N LEU A 63 2.53 -4.09 8.87
CA LEU A 63 2.38 -2.62 8.87
C LEU A 63 2.71 -2.03 10.24
N GLU A 64 2.20 -2.61 11.31
CA GLU A 64 2.49 -2.19 12.69
C GLU A 64 3.97 -2.37 13.03
N SER A 65 4.60 -3.48 12.66
CA SER A 65 6.03 -3.75 12.91
C SER A 65 6.95 -2.79 12.16
N LEU A 66 6.50 -2.27 11.02
CA LEU A 66 7.20 -1.23 10.26
C LEU A 66 6.93 0.20 10.78
N GLY A 67 6.22 0.33 11.90
CA GLY A 67 5.96 1.60 12.56
C GLY A 67 4.82 2.40 11.96
N MET A 68 3.95 1.79 11.17
CA MET A 68 2.79 2.46 10.58
C MET A 68 1.61 2.45 11.55
N GLU A 69 0.84 3.54 11.54
CA GLU A 69 -0.40 3.67 12.31
C GLU A 69 -1.58 3.16 11.48
N ILE A 70 -2.30 2.15 11.99
CA ILE A 70 -3.52 1.66 11.33
C ILE A 70 -4.65 2.63 11.60
N ILE A 71 -5.23 3.20 10.53
CA ILE A 71 -6.36 4.14 10.61
C ILE A 71 -7.69 3.48 10.25
N ASP A 72 -7.67 2.39 9.51
CA ASP A 72 -8.84 1.55 9.22
C ASP A 72 -8.43 0.10 9.02
N SER A 73 -9.17 -0.80 9.62
CA SER A 73 -8.97 -2.25 9.54
C SER A 73 -10.33 -2.90 9.33
N ASP A 74 -10.63 -3.26 8.08
CA ASP A 74 -11.91 -3.83 7.68
C ASP A 74 -11.73 -5.26 7.20
N LEU A 75 -11.97 -6.22 8.11
CA LEU A 75 -11.83 -7.64 7.83
C LEU A 75 -12.86 -8.14 6.82
N ASP A 76 -14.07 -7.59 6.80
CA ASP A 76 -15.12 -8.03 5.89
C ASP A 76 -14.78 -7.72 4.43
N SER A 77 -14.20 -6.55 4.18
CA SER A 77 -13.74 -6.17 2.84
C SER A 77 -12.26 -6.52 2.59
N LEU A 78 -11.56 -7.07 3.58
CA LEU A 78 -10.13 -7.40 3.53
C LEU A 78 -9.27 -6.19 3.14
N ARG A 79 -9.56 -5.02 3.74
CA ARG A 79 -8.87 -3.76 3.46
C ARG A 79 -8.26 -3.15 4.71
N LEU A 80 -7.01 -2.72 4.57
CA LEU A 80 -6.26 -2.00 5.60
C LEU A 80 -5.82 -0.64 5.07
N GLU A 81 -6.07 0.41 5.84
CA GLU A 81 -5.49 1.73 5.59
C GLU A 81 -4.60 2.11 6.77
N ALA A 82 -3.40 2.58 6.46
CA ALA A 82 -2.39 2.95 7.44
C ALA A 82 -1.68 4.26 7.06
N VAL A 83 -1.00 4.84 8.02
CA VAL A 83 -0.18 6.05 7.83
C VAL A 83 1.25 5.73 8.21
N ALA A 84 2.17 5.97 7.27
CA ALA A 84 3.59 5.97 7.51
C ALA A 84 4.07 7.40 7.75
N THR A 85 4.92 7.61 8.75
CA THR A 85 5.51 8.93 9.05
C THR A 85 7.03 8.85 8.82
N SER A 86 7.58 9.81 8.06
CA SER A 86 9.01 9.86 7.85
C SER A 86 9.73 10.28 9.13
N PHE A 87 10.88 9.66 9.41
CA PHE A 87 11.64 9.86 10.64
C PHE A 87 12.16 11.30 10.79
N TRP A 88 12.69 11.88 9.69
CA TRP A 88 13.40 13.16 9.76
C TRP A 88 12.48 14.39 9.69
N PHE A 89 11.40 14.32 8.89
CA PHE A 89 10.58 15.50 8.57
C PHE A 89 9.14 15.38 9.03
N GLY A 90 8.73 14.21 9.57
CA GLY A 90 7.34 13.98 9.97
C GLY A 90 6.35 14.00 8.81
N PHE A 91 6.81 13.85 7.56
CA PHE A 91 5.93 13.74 6.40
C PHE A 91 5.12 12.45 6.48
N LYS A 92 3.84 12.57 6.16
CA LYS A 92 2.90 11.45 6.24
C LYS A 92 2.55 10.95 4.84
N ASP A 93 2.58 9.63 4.72
CA ASP A 93 2.15 8.92 3.51
C ASP A 93 1.01 7.97 3.88
N ASP A 94 -0.02 7.94 3.05
CA ASP A 94 -1.12 6.99 3.21
C ASP A 94 -0.79 5.69 2.49
N VAL A 95 -1.03 4.58 3.20
CA VAL A 95 -0.81 3.23 2.70
C VAL A 95 -2.13 2.48 2.70
N LEU A 96 -2.45 1.84 1.59
CA LEU A 96 -3.63 1.00 1.44
C LEU A 96 -3.19 -0.40 1.04
N VAL A 97 -3.70 -1.41 1.73
CA VAL A 97 -3.60 -2.81 1.30
C VAL A 97 -5.01 -3.36 1.11
N GLN A 98 -5.29 -3.82 -0.11
CA GLN A 98 -6.51 -4.54 -0.46
C GLN A 98 -6.15 -6.00 -0.74
N ILE A 99 -6.79 -6.91 -0.04
CA ILE A 99 -6.63 -8.35 -0.26
C ILE A 99 -7.83 -8.86 -1.05
N ARG A 100 -7.56 -9.70 -2.05
CA ARG A 100 -8.57 -10.40 -2.83
C ARG A 100 -8.36 -11.89 -2.68
N GLU A 101 -9.43 -12.62 -2.37
CA GLU A 101 -9.41 -14.08 -2.30
C GLU A 101 -9.76 -14.70 -3.65
N TYR A 102 -9.03 -15.75 -3.95
CA TYR A 102 -9.30 -16.69 -5.04
C TYR A 102 -9.41 -18.08 -4.45
N GLU A 103 -9.83 -19.07 -5.26
CA GLU A 103 -10.08 -20.41 -4.80
C GLU A 103 -8.88 -21.06 -4.06
N ASP A 104 -7.66 -20.88 -4.59
CA ASP A 104 -6.45 -21.52 -4.06
C ASP A 104 -5.38 -20.53 -3.57
N ALA A 105 -5.68 -19.23 -3.55
CA ALA A 105 -4.69 -18.22 -3.23
C ALA A 105 -5.34 -16.89 -2.84
N SER A 106 -4.58 -16.02 -2.22
CA SER A 106 -4.95 -14.62 -1.96
C SER A 106 -3.94 -13.66 -2.56
N LEU A 107 -4.42 -12.53 -3.06
CA LEU A 107 -3.64 -11.49 -3.69
C LEU A 107 -3.62 -10.24 -2.82
N ALA A 108 -2.44 -9.70 -2.55
CA ALA A 108 -2.29 -8.39 -1.88
C ALA A 108 -1.95 -7.30 -2.88
N GLU A 109 -2.81 -6.29 -2.96
CA GLU A 109 -2.63 -5.07 -3.72
C GLU A 109 -2.22 -3.95 -2.77
N ILE A 110 -1.09 -3.29 -3.02
CA ILE A 110 -0.51 -2.29 -2.12
C ILE A 110 -0.36 -0.96 -2.84
N ARG A 111 -0.78 0.11 -2.17
CA ARG A 111 -0.65 1.48 -2.65
C ARG A 111 -0.07 2.37 -1.56
N SER A 112 0.87 3.25 -1.91
CA SER A 112 1.44 4.24 -1.01
C SER A 112 1.46 5.62 -1.69
N VAL A 113 0.93 6.64 -1.02
CA VAL A 113 0.76 7.99 -1.58
C VAL A 113 1.11 9.06 -0.54
N SER A 114 2.01 9.97 -0.91
CA SER A 114 2.40 11.08 -0.06
C SER A 114 1.28 12.11 0.11
N ARG A 115 1.08 12.62 1.33
CA ARG A 115 0.08 13.67 1.63
C ARG A 115 0.51 15.05 1.17
N VAL A 116 1.80 15.36 1.29
CA VAL A 116 2.36 16.68 1.01
C VAL A 116 3.56 16.60 0.07
N GLY A 117 3.84 17.70 -0.62
CA GLY A 117 4.99 17.83 -1.50
C GLY A 117 4.82 17.14 -2.85
N VAL A 118 5.92 17.06 -3.60
CA VAL A 118 5.98 16.29 -4.83
C VAL A 118 5.98 14.81 -4.45
N SER A 119 5.18 14.00 -5.15
CA SER A 119 5.14 12.56 -4.92
C SER A 119 6.54 11.97 -5.05
N ASP A 120 7.11 11.49 -3.94
CA ASP A 120 8.38 10.76 -3.95
C ASP A 120 8.11 9.30 -4.33
N LEU A 121 8.23 9.01 -5.62
CA LEU A 121 8.06 7.66 -6.16
C LEU A 121 9.07 6.68 -5.53
N GLY A 122 10.28 7.14 -5.25
CA GLY A 122 11.34 6.32 -4.63
C GLY A 122 10.99 5.91 -3.21
N ALA A 123 10.55 6.84 -2.36
CA ALA A 123 10.18 6.55 -0.97
C ALA A 123 8.95 5.66 -0.88
N ASN A 124 7.92 5.94 -1.69
CA ASN A 124 6.71 5.12 -1.73
C ASN A 124 6.98 3.72 -2.27
N ALA A 125 7.80 3.58 -3.32
CA ALA A 125 8.21 2.30 -3.85
C ALA A 125 9.03 1.50 -2.82
N ALA A 126 10.00 2.12 -2.16
CA ALA A 126 10.79 1.48 -1.12
C ALA A 126 9.94 0.94 0.03
N ARG A 127 8.88 1.65 0.41
CA ARG A 127 7.92 1.20 1.43
C ARG A 127 7.17 -0.03 0.97
N ILE A 128 6.68 -0.06 -0.26
CA ILE A 128 6.01 -1.23 -0.83
C ILE A 128 6.96 -2.42 -0.87
N TYR A 129 8.21 -2.23 -1.31
CA TYR A 129 9.23 -3.30 -1.29
C TYR A 129 9.44 -3.88 0.11
N ARG A 130 9.51 -3.04 1.14
CA ARG A 130 9.66 -3.51 2.53
C ARG A 130 8.48 -4.38 2.96
N ILE A 131 7.26 -3.97 2.65
CA ILE A 131 6.06 -4.76 2.94
C ILE A 131 6.11 -6.10 2.20
N LEU A 132 6.45 -6.08 0.91
CA LEU A 132 6.57 -7.30 0.11
C LEU A 132 7.67 -8.24 0.62
N ASP A 133 8.80 -7.71 1.08
CA ASP A 133 9.89 -8.51 1.63
C ASP A 133 9.46 -9.21 2.94
N GLU A 134 8.74 -8.52 3.81
CA GLU A 134 8.21 -9.13 5.04
C GLU A 134 7.16 -10.21 4.72
N LEU A 135 6.29 -9.97 3.73
CA LEU A 135 5.33 -10.99 3.27
C LEU A 135 6.03 -12.25 2.74
N LYS A 136 7.09 -12.08 1.96
CA LYS A 136 7.88 -13.22 1.46
C LYS A 136 8.51 -14.04 2.59
N LYS A 137 8.91 -13.40 3.67
CA LYS A 137 9.48 -14.11 4.84
C LYS A 137 8.47 -15.00 5.54
N ILE A 138 7.21 -14.56 5.65
CA ILE A 138 6.18 -15.35 6.32
C ILE A 138 5.68 -16.52 5.47
N ASP A 139 5.82 -16.44 4.16
CA ASP A 139 5.42 -17.51 3.21
C ASP A 139 6.60 -18.40 2.77
N ALA A 140 7.78 -18.10 3.31
CA ALA A 140 8.99 -18.89 3.02
C ALA A 140 8.95 -20.28 3.68
#